data_b7a97f1ea74217797338ee58041d0085
#
_entry.id   b7a97f1ea74217797338ee58041d0085
#
_cell.length_a   1.000
_cell.length_b   1.000
_cell.length_c   1.000
_cell.angle_alpha   90.00
_cell.angle_beta   90.00
_cell.angle_gamma   90.00
#
_symmetry.space_group_name_H-M   'P 1'
#
loop_
_entity.id
_entity.type
_entity.pdbx_description
1 polymer ?
#
loop_
_entity_poly.entity_id
_entity_poly.type
_entity_poly.pdbx_seq_one_letter_code
_entity_poly.pdbx_strand_id
1 'polypeptide(L)'
;LLERLDEEIQDQLIAELNPEERLVASELLSYPESSVGRLMNPEVISFEAGMSVGDALKYIRWAKIISDEYLNNLFIVDEEKKLIGEVSLTILVSTDPLTIPVSEIMRRSLVTLSPLDEEGQAVEMARKYDRSSYPVVDENKKLLGVVTSDDIFDVAEDEATEDIQQFGGQGALEDSYFQTPLLTMLQKRAGWLAVLFVGGFLSCAAIASYEGAFSKWAFLILFLPIVGSSGGNSGTQAASLIIRGLAIKEMEQKDVWRVLSRELVTGVFLGLILAF
;
A
#
# COMPACT_ATOMS: atom_id res chain seq x y z
N LEU A 1 2.04 -8.91 11.91
CA LEU A 1 1.89 -10.36 12.15
C LEU A 1 0.56 -10.68 12.84
N LEU A 2 0.17 -9.96 13.88
CA LEU A 2 -1.10 -10.19 14.59
C LEU A 2 -2.33 -9.95 13.71
N GLU A 3 -2.30 -8.98 12.80
CA GLU A 3 -3.40 -8.62 11.91
C GLU A 3 -3.84 -9.73 10.94
N ARG A 4 -2.94 -10.64 10.60
CA ARG A 4 -3.20 -11.74 9.65
C ARG A 4 -3.75 -13.00 10.33
N LEU A 5 -4.03 -12.93 11.63
CA LEU A 5 -4.52 -14.07 12.43
C LEU A 5 -6.02 -13.91 12.69
N ASP A 6 -6.71 -15.05 12.74
CA ASP A 6 -8.11 -15.10 13.19
C ASP A 6 -8.26 -14.47 14.59
N GLU A 7 -9.35 -13.74 14.83
CA GLU A 7 -9.60 -13.03 16.09
C GLU A 7 -9.42 -13.93 17.34
N GLU A 8 -9.83 -15.21 17.26
CA GLU A 8 -9.65 -16.15 18.38
C GLU A 8 -8.16 -16.45 18.68
N ILE A 9 -7.33 -16.55 17.63
CA ILE A 9 -5.89 -16.80 17.78
C ILE A 9 -5.18 -15.50 18.25
N GLN A 10 -5.60 -14.38 17.73
CA GLN A 10 -5.10 -13.06 18.13
C GLN A 10 -5.33 -12.81 19.61
N ASP A 11 -6.55 -13.04 20.12
CA ASP A 11 -6.89 -12.89 21.53
C ASP A 11 -6.09 -13.84 22.44
N GLN A 12 -5.87 -15.07 22.00
CA GLN A 12 -5.05 -16.04 22.74
C GLN A 12 -3.59 -15.58 22.84
N LEU A 13 -3.00 -15.11 21.75
CA LEU A 13 -1.63 -14.61 21.73
C LEU A 13 -1.48 -13.35 22.59
N ILE A 14 -2.42 -12.41 22.50
CA ILE A 14 -2.42 -11.20 23.33
C ILE A 14 -2.53 -11.57 24.83
N ALA A 15 -3.28 -12.62 25.16
CA ALA A 15 -3.41 -13.08 26.55
C ALA A 15 -2.11 -13.67 27.11
N GLU A 16 -1.23 -14.22 26.26
CA GLU A 16 0.07 -14.78 26.65
C GLU A 16 1.18 -13.71 26.78
N LEU A 17 0.98 -12.51 26.22
CA LEU A 17 1.93 -11.40 26.33
C LEU A 17 2.06 -10.91 27.78
N ASN A 18 3.22 -10.38 28.12
CA ASN A 18 3.40 -9.70 29.40
C ASN A 18 2.52 -8.44 29.47
N PRO A 19 2.26 -7.86 30.68
CA PRO A 19 1.35 -6.72 30.83
C PRO A 19 1.75 -5.47 30.02
N GLU A 20 3.04 -5.22 29.83
CA GLU A 20 3.55 -4.06 29.06
C GLU A 20 3.36 -4.28 27.58
N GLU A 21 3.75 -5.43 27.06
CA GLU A 21 3.55 -5.80 25.64
C GLU A 21 2.07 -5.86 25.27
N ARG A 22 1.22 -6.32 26.20
CA ARG A 22 -0.23 -6.36 25.98
C ARG A 22 -0.83 -4.97 25.83
N LEU A 23 -0.38 -3.99 26.62
CA LEU A 23 -0.82 -2.61 26.51
C LEU A 23 -0.44 -2.03 25.13
N VAL A 24 0.80 -2.24 24.73
CA VAL A 24 1.30 -1.79 23.42
C VAL A 24 0.51 -2.44 22.28
N ALA A 25 0.33 -3.75 22.31
CA ALA A 25 -0.46 -4.46 21.27
C ALA A 25 -1.91 -3.95 21.21
N SER A 26 -2.54 -3.75 22.37
CA SER A 26 -3.92 -3.22 22.43
C SER A 26 -4.01 -1.79 21.90
N GLU A 27 -2.99 -0.95 22.15
CA GLU A 27 -2.93 0.40 21.61
C GLU A 27 -2.78 0.40 20.08
N LEU A 28 -1.89 -0.41 19.54
CA LEU A 28 -1.70 -0.55 18.09
C LEU A 28 -2.97 -1.07 17.41
N LEU A 29 -3.62 -2.07 18.00
CA LEU A 29 -4.87 -2.63 17.47
C LEU A 29 -6.08 -1.68 17.59
N SER A 30 -5.98 -0.62 18.39
CA SER A 30 -7.03 0.39 18.47
C SER A 30 -7.08 1.33 17.25
N TYR A 31 -6.00 1.40 16.48
CA TYR A 31 -5.99 2.16 15.23
C TYR A 31 -6.81 1.45 14.14
N PRO A 32 -7.33 2.20 13.15
CA PRO A 32 -8.06 1.61 12.00
C PRO A 32 -7.22 0.57 11.26
N GLU A 33 -7.88 -0.44 10.70
CA GLU A 33 -7.23 -1.38 9.79
C GLU A 33 -6.57 -0.65 8.62
N SER A 34 -5.45 -1.18 8.11
CA SER A 34 -4.67 -0.58 7.03
C SER A 34 -4.24 0.87 7.30
N SER A 35 -3.98 1.21 8.57
CA SER A 35 -3.46 2.52 8.97
C SER A 35 -2.00 2.45 9.38
N VAL A 36 -1.29 3.56 9.19
CA VAL A 36 0.10 3.74 9.65
C VAL A 36 0.25 3.45 11.15
N GLY A 37 -0.78 3.71 11.94
CA GLY A 37 -0.80 3.41 13.39
C GLY A 37 -0.66 1.92 13.70
N ARG A 38 -1.19 1.04 12.84
CA ARG A 38 -1.01 -0.41 12.98
C ARG A 38 0.34 -0.90 12.44
N LEU A 39 0.87 -0.22 11.45
CA LEU A 39 2.15 -0.56 10.82
C LEU A 39 3.35 -0.11 11.65
N MET A 40 3.19 0.95 12.48
CA MET A 40 4.30 1.54 13.21
C MET A 40 4.85 0.63 14.31
N ASN A 41 6.16 0.69 14.50
CA ASN A 41 6.82 0.17 15.70
C ASN A 41 6.89 1.28 16.76
N PRO A 42 6.30 1.08 17.96
CA PRO A 42 6.35 2.05 19.05
C PRO A 42 7.69 2.07 19.80
N GLU A 43 8.53 1.05 19.62
CA GLU A 43 9.87 0.99 20.21
C GLU A 43 10.84 1.90 19.46
N VAL A 44 10.82 3.19 19.79
CA VAL A 44 11.62 4.22 19.12
C VAL A 44 12.72 4.74 20.02
N ILE A 45 13.92 4.87 19.45
CA ILE A 45 15.04 5.51 20.17
C ILE A 45 14.93 7.01 19.99
N SER A 46 14.74 7.71 21.09
CA SER A 46 14.71 9.16 21.09
C SER A 46 15.64 9.75 22.16
N PHE A 47 16.21 10.91 21.88
CA PHE A 47 17.08 11.66 22.76
C PHE A 47 16.49 13.02 23.06
N GLU A 48 16.69 13.51 24.28
CA GLU A 48 16.36 14.88 24.62
C GLU A 48 17.34 15.87 23.95
N ALA A 49 16.84 17.00 23.49
CA ALA A 49 17.58 18.01 22.75
C ALA A 49 18.90 18.46 23.42
N GLY A 50 18.91 18.50 24.77
CA GLY A 50 20.06 18.89 25.56
C GLY A 50 21.07 17.78 25.84
N MET A 51 20.79 16.53 25.47
CA MET A 51 21.68 15.41 25.70
C MET A 51 22.96 15.59 24.89
N SER A 52 24.14 15.29 25.49
CA SER A 52 25.39 15.34 24.76
C SER A 52 25.54 14.16 23.79
N VAL A 53 26.24 14.38 22.68
CA VAL A 53 26.58 13.30 21.70
C VAL A 53 27.25 12.11 22.39
N GLY A 54 28.13 12.38 23.37
CA GLY A 54 28.81 11.33 24.13
C GLY A 54 27.86 10.49 24.99
N ASP A 55 26.86 11.10 25.57
CA ASP A 55 25.88 10.38 26.39
C ASP A 55 24.88 9.61 25.51
N ALA A 56 24.48 10.17 24.36
CA ALA A 56 23.68 9.47 23.36
C ALA A 56 24.39 8.20 22.86
N LEU A 57 25.69 8.29 22.55
CA LEU A 57 26.50 7.12 22.16
C LEU A 57 26.64 6.09 23.29
N LYS A 58 26.77 6.53 24.55
CA LYS A 58 26.77 5.62 25.70
C LYS A 58 25.44 4.90 25.83
N TYR A 59 24.33 5.63 25.69
CA TYR A 59 22.98 5.07 25.74
C TYR A 59 22.78 3.98 24.68
N ILE A 60 23.14 4.25 23.43
CA ILE A 60 23.06 3.27 22.33
C ILE A 60 23.86 2.00 22.67
N ARG A 61 25.08 2.14 23.17
CA ARG A 61 25.94 1.00 23.54
C ARG A 61 25.38 0.20 24.71
N TRP A 62 24.77 0.87 25.68
CA TRP A 62 24.23 0.22 26.87
C TRP A 62 22.86 -0.45 26.61
N ALA A 63 22.01 0.16 25.80
CA ALA A 63 20.68 -0.32 25.50
C ALA A 63 20.66 -1.65 24.74
N LYS A 64 21.83 -2.21 24.31
CA LYS A 64 21.94 -3.45 23.53
C LYS A 64 20.89 -3.49 22.42
N ILE A 65 20.78 -2.41 21.65
CA ILE A 65 19.81 -2.29 20.58
C ILE A 65 19.98 -3.45 19.62
N ILE A 66 18.94 -4.25 19.47
CA ILE A 66 18.99 -5.56 18.82
C ILE A 66 18.80 -5.43 17.31
N SER A 67 18.23 -4.33 16.81
CA SER A 67 17.97 -4.15 15.38
C SER A 67 18.74 -2.96 14.80
N ASP A 68 19.49 -3.23 13.72
CA ASP A 68 20.24 -2.22 12.97
C ASP A 68 19.31 -1.19 12.28
N GLU A 69 18.04 -1.55 12.02
CA GLU A 69 17.05 -0.75 11.33
C GLU A 69 16.73 0.55 12.05
N TYR A 70 16.63 0.50 13.40
CA TYR A 70 16.31 1.67 14.22
C TYR A 70 17.50 2.60 14.44
N LEU A 71 18.73 2.15 14.14
CA LEU A 71 19.95 2.95 14.33
C LEU A 71 20.21 3.94 13.19
N ASN A 72 19.55 3.77 12.04
CA ASN A 72 19.79 4.64 10.90
C ASN A 72 19.27 6.07 11.13
N ASN A 73 18.13 6.19 11.81
CA ASN A 73 17.54 7.49 12.17
C ASN A 73 17.13 7.51 13.64
N LEU A 74 17.84 8.31 14.42
CA LEU A 74 17.60 8.52 15.83
C LEU A 74 16.85 9.84 15.98
N PHE A 75 15.79 9.84 16.78
CA PHE A 75 14.89 10.97 16.87
C PHE A 75 15.25 11.87 18.06
N ILE A 76 15.02 13.16 17.90
CA ILE A 76 15.29 14.15 18.95
C ILE A 76 13.99 14.80 19.33
N VAL A 77 13.72 14.78 20.63
CA VAL A 77 12.49 15.31 21.23
C VAL A 77 12.78 16.44 22.22
N ASP A 78 11.81 17.30 22.43
CA ASP A 78 11.84 18.29 23.48
C ASP A 78 11.39 17.72 24.85
N GLU A 79 11.29 18.59 25.86
CA GLU A 79 10.87 18.22 27.21
C GLU A 79 9.42 17.69 27.26
N GLU A 80 8.58 18.06 26.28
CA GLU A 80 7.20 17.60 26.14
C GLU A 80 7.08 16.34 25.27
N LYS A 81 8.23 15.73 24.89
CA LYS A 81 8.34 14.58 23.96
C LYS A 81 7.85 14.85 22.54
N LYS A 82 7.81 16.10 22.10
CA LYS A 82 7.52 16.47 20.73
C LYS A 82 8.75 16.25 19.86
N LEU A 83 8.54 15.70 18.69
CA LEU A 83 9.60 15.47 17.71
C LEU A 83 10.10 16.81 17.14
N ILE A 84 11.38 17.12 17.33
CA ILE A 84 12.00 18.38 16.87
C ILE A 84 13.16 18.16 15.88
N GLY A 85 13.67 16.94 15.76
CA GLY A 85 14.77 16.62 14.86
C GLY A 85 15.04 15.13 14.73
N GLU A 86 15.95 14.83 13.83
CA GLU A 86 16.52 13.50 13.63
C GLU A 86 18.03 13.59 13.45
N VAL A 87 18.75 12.56 13.82
CA VAL A 87 20.20 12.44 13.59
C VAL A 87 20.54 11.01 13.22
N SER A 88 21.42 10.80 12.24
CA SER A 88 21.89 9.46 11.92
C SER A 88 23.01 9.03 12.86
N LEU A 89 23.12 7.72 13.11
CA LEU A 89 24.24 7.15 13.86
C LEU A 89 25.58 7.57 13.28
N THR A 90 25.70 7.67 11.95
CA THR A 90 26.92 8.10 11.27
C THR A 90 27.33 9.51 11.70
N ILE A 91 26.39 10.45 11.79
CA ILE A 91 26.66 11.81 12.26
C ILE A 91 27.08 11.80 13.73
N LEU A 92 26.38 11.04 14.59
CA LEU A 92 26.73 10.93 16.00
C LEU A 92 28.16 10.42 16.21
N VAL A 93 28.55 9.38 15.50
CA VAL A 93 29.91 8.77 15.61
C VAL A 93 30.98 9.69 15.03
N SER A 94 30.67 10.48 14.02
CA SER A 94 31.62 11.38 13.34
C SER A 94 31.76 12.74 14.02
N THR A 95 30.95 13.03 15.06
CA THR A 95 30.94 14.34 15.71
C THR A 95 32.01 14.43 16.79
N ASP A 96 32.81 15.51 16.77
CA ASP A 96 33.79 15.88 17.79
C ASP A 96 33.74 17.41 18.03
N PRO A 97 33.73 17.88 19.27
CA PRO A 97 33.83 17.13 20.53
C PRO A 97 32.50 16.48 20.94
N LEU A 98 32.58 15.36 21.67
CA LEU A 98 31.40 14.60 22.14
C LEU A 98 30.53 15.33 23.19
N THR A 99 30.93 16.53 23.61
CA THR A 99 30.20 17.39 24.55
C THR A 99 29.12 18.23 23.88
N ILE A 100 29.08 18.29 22.55
CA ILE A 100 28.06 19.03 21.80
C ILE A 100 26.68 18.41 22.05
N PRO A 101 25.63 19.23 22.31
CA PRO A 101 24.27 18.69 22.43
C PRO A 101 23.77 18.18 21.06
N VAL A 102 22.98 17.11 21.08
CA VAL A 102 22.42 16.50 19.84
C VAL A 102 21.58 17.47 19.03
N SER A 103 21.00 18.49 19.67
CA SER A 103 20.22 19.55 19.00
C SER A 103 21.03 20.44 18.04
N GLU A 104 22.36 20.49 18.18
CA GLU A 104 23.22 21.25 17.25
C GLU A 104 23.53 20.47 15.97
N ILE A 105 23.47 19.15 16.00
CA ILE A 105 23.81 18.28 14.88
C ILE A 105 22.61 17.64 14.22
N MET A 106 21.39 17.86 14.78
CA MET A 106 20.17 17.27 14.23
C MET A 106 19.72 17.94 12.93
N ARG A 107 19.08 17.16 12.08
CA ARG A 107 18.32 17.67 10.94
C ARG A 107 16.91 18.05 11.41
N ARG A 108 16.49 19.27 11.10
CA ARG A 108 15.16 19.80 11.48
C ARG A 108 14.08 19.60 10.40
N SER A 109 14.50 19.29 9.17
CA SER A 109 13.56 19.01 8.08
C SER A 109 13.03 17.58 8.21
N LEU A 110 11.93 17.45 8.93
CA LEU A 110 11.29 16.17 9.21
C LEU A 110 10.18 15.88 8.20
N VAL A 111 10.06 14.62 7.83
CA VAL A 111 8.93 14.07 7.09
C VAL A 111 8.26 13.10 8.05
N THR A 112 7.05 13.41 8.49
CA THR A 112 6.32 12.67 9.51
C THR A 112 5.04 12.09 8.93
N LEU A 113 4.57 10.98 9.49
CA LEU A 113 3.27 10.36 9.23
C LEU A 113 2.35 10.56 10.44
N SER A 114 1.04 10.53 10.19
CA SER A 114 0.02 10.46 11.23
C SER A 114 -0.37 9.00 11.46
N PRO A 115 -0.69 8.56 12.68
CA PRO A 115 -1.14 7.20 12.91
C PRO A 115 -2.50 6.89 12.23
N LEU A 116 -3.26 7.92 11.84
CA LEU A 116 -4.53 7.80 11.13
C LEU A 116 -4.38 7.86 9.60
N ASP A 117 -3.16 8.08 9.08
CA ASP A 117 -2.91 8.01 7.66
C ASP A 117 -3.09 6.57 7.17
N GLU A 118 -3.57 6.39 5.93
CA GLU A 118 -3.61 5.09 5.28
C GLU A 118 -2.20 4.59 4.95
N GLU A 119 -1.97 3.28 4.98
CA GLU A 119 -0.66 2.66 4.67
C GLU A 119 -0.13 3.09 3.29
N GLY A 120 -0.99 3.23 2.29
CA GLY A 120 -0.63 3.74 0.97
C GLY A 120 -0.01 5.14 0.98
N GLN A 121 -0.32 5.98 1.99
CA GLN A 121 0.36 7.27 2.16
C GLN A 121 1.81 7.10 2.61
N ALA A 122 2.10 6.08 3.43
CA ALA A 122 3.49 5.76 3.79
C ALA A 122 4.29 5.32 2.56
N VAL A 123 3.70 4.51 1.67
CA VAL A 123 4.31 4.11 0.39
C VAL A 123 4.60 5.33 -0.49
N GLU A 124 3.67 6.28 -0.59
CA GLU A 124 3.90 7.53 -1.33
C GLU A 124 5.04 8.36 -0.76
N MET A 125 5.06 8.50 0.57
CA MET A 125 6.11 9.24 1.26
C MET A 125 7.48 8.59 1.03
N ALA A 126 7.56 7.24 1.05
CA ALA A 126 8.78 6.52 0.76
C ALA A 126 9.28 6.77 -0.67
N ARG A 127 8.39 6.69 -1.66
CA ARG A 127 8.71 6.99 -3.07
C ARG A 127 9.19 8.43 -3.31
N LYS A 128 8.67 9.38 -2.51
CA LYS A 128 8.97 10.81 -2.68
C LYS A 128 10.25 11.26 -1.98
N TYR A 129 10.51 10.72 -0.79
CA TYR A 129 11.57 11.23 0.08
C TYR A 129 12.76 10.28 0.25
N ASP A 130 12.62 9.02 -0.15
CA ASP A 130 13.69 8.01 -0.19
C ASP A 130 14.44 7.90 1.16
N ARG A 131 13.68 7.72 2.25
CA ARG A 131 14.23 7.60 3.60
C ARG A 131 14.10 6.17 4.11
N SER A 132 14.99 5.77 4.99
CA SER A 132 14.99 4.44 5.61
C SER A 132 13.93 4.27 6.70
N SER A 133 13.40 5.37 7.26
CA SER A 133 12.34 5.33 8.26
C SER A 133 11.57 6.65 8.34
N TYR A 134 10.33 6.56 8.82
CA TYR A 134 9.38 7.67 8.91
C TYR A 134 8.80 7.73 10.33
N PRO A 135 9.07 8.78 11.11
CA PRO A 135 8.49 8.93 12.43
C PRO A 135 6.99 9.19 12.34
N VAL A 136 6.24 8.52 13.21
CA VAL A 136 4.80 8.68 13.37
C VAL A 136 4.54 9.59 14.56
N VAL A 137 3.75 10.64 14.35
CA VAL A 137 3.47 11.64 15.37
C VAL A 137 1.97 11.89 15.51
N ASP A 138 1.54 12.24 16.73
CA ASP A 138 0.18 12.69 16.99
C ASP A 138 -0.06 14.14 16.51
N GLU A 139 -1.29 14.63 16.72
CA GLU A 139 -1.68 16.01 16.40
C GLU A 139 -0.83 17.08 17.14
N ASN A 140 -0.27 16.74 18.29
CA ASN A 140 0.60 17.60 19.10
C ASN A 140 2.09 17.47 18.72
N LYS A 141 2.40 16.69 17.66
CA LYS A 141 3.76 16.33 17.21
C LYS A 141 4.54 15.47 18.20
N LYS A 142 3.86 14.80 19.11
CA LYS A 142 4.48 13.83 20.01
C LYS A 142 4.85 12.58 19.23
N LEU A 143 6.06 12.10 19.40
CA LEU A 143 6.55 10.88 18.76
C LEU A 143 5.83 9.66 19.35
N LEU A 144 5.14 8.90 18.49
CA LEU A 144 4.39 7.69 18.84
C LEU A 144 5.14 6.41 18.43
N GLY A 145 5.79 6.44 17.28
CA GLY A 145 6.45 5.27 16.71
C GLY A 145 7.24 5.61 15.47
N VAL A 146 7.67 4.60 14.77
CA VAL A 146 8.39 4.69 13.50
C VAL A 146 7.88 3.62 12.55
N VAL A 147 7.78 3.95 11.26
CA VAL A 147 7.58 2.99 10.18
C VAL A 147 8.88 2.92 9.39
N THR A 148 9.38 1.73 9.17
CA THR A 148 10.62 1.50 8.44
C THR A 148 10.35 1.26 6.95
N SER A 149 11.38 1.38 6.12
CA SER A 149 11.22 1.21 4.67
C SER A 149 10.90 -0.22 4.26
N ASP A 150 11.34 -1.22 5.03
CA ASP A 150 11.02 -2.63 4.81
C ASP A 150 9.54 -2.91 5.04
N ASP A 151 8.94 -2.43 6.15
CA ASP A 151 7.49 -2.51 6.37
C ASP A 151 6.70 -1.84 5.24
N ILE A 152 7.17 -0.68 4.75
CA ILE A 152 6.54 0.02 3.63
C ILE A 152 6.67 -0.76 2.32
N PHE A 153 7.76 -1.49 2.11
CA PHE A 153 7.90 -2.35 0.93
C PHE A 153 6.94 -3.52 0.96
N ASP A 154 6.73 -4.13 2.13
CA ASP A 154 5.74 -5.20 2.30
C ASP A 154 4.33 -4.70 1.96
N VAL A 155 3.93 -3.53 2.46
CA VAL A 155 2.65 -2.89 2.09
C VAL A 155 2.56 -2.65 0.59
N ALA A 156 3.63 -2.13 -0.03
CA ALA A 156 3.64 -1.86 -1.47
C ALA A 156 3.55 -3.15 -2.32
N GLU A 157 4.09 -4.27 -1.83
CA GLU A 157 3.97 -5.58 -2.48
C GLU A 157 2.54 -6.13 -2.35
N ASP A 158 1.94 -6.01 -1.17
CA ASP A 158 0.55 -6.40 -0.92
C ASP A 158 -0.42 -5.57 -1.79
N GLU A 159 -0.29 -4.24 -1.84
CA GLU A 159 -1.07 -3.36 -2.73
C GLU A 159 -0.92 -3.76 -4.21
N ALA A 160 0.31 -4.00 -4.67
CA ALA A 160 0.56 -4.38 -6.06
C ALA A 160 -0.05 -5.75 -6.40
N THR A 161 -0.06 -6.68 -5.44
CA THR A 161 -0.67 -8.00 -5.57
C THR A 161 -2.19 -7.88 -5.64
N GLU A 162 -2.79 -7.06 -4.78
CA GLU A 162 -4.22 -6.78 -4.79
C GLU A 162 -4.66 -6.15 -6.13
N ASP A 163 -3.93 -5.15 -6.63
CA ASP A 163 -4.17 -4.50 -7.90
C ASP A 163 -4.17 -5.52 -9.07
N ILE A 164 -3.21 -6.45 -9.09
CA ILE A 164 -3.15 -7.51 -10.10
C ILE A 164 -4.36 -8.44 -10.01
N GLN A 165 -4.80 -8.80 -8.81
CA GLN A 165 -5.95 -9.67 -8.61
C GLN A 165 -7.26 -8.97 -9.00
N GLN A 166 -7.43 -7.72 -8.62
CA GLN A 166 -8.58 -6.90 -9.01
C GLN A 166 -8.64 -6.68 -10.53
N PHE A 167 -7.50 -6.56 -11.20
CA PHE A 167 -7.44 -6.55 -12.68
C PHE A 167 -8.07 -7.79 -13.30
N GLY A 168 -7.87 -8.96 -12.68
CA GLY A 168 -8.54 -10.21 -13.07
C GLY A 168 -10.03 -10.26 -12.73
N GLY A 169 -10.60 -9.24 -12.09
CA GLY A 169 -11.99 -9.20 -11.62
C GLY A 169 -12.26 -10.16 -10.47
N GLN A 170 -11.25 -10.51 -9.71
CA GLN A 170 -11.37 -11.34 -8.49
C GLN A 170 -11.11 -10.49 -7.25
N GLY A 171 -11.76 -10.84 -6.13
CA GLY A 171 -11.44 -10.23 -4.85
C GLY A 171 -10.05 -10.61 -4.38
N ALA A 172 -9.38 -9.69 -3.64
CA ALA A 172 -8.07 -9.95 -3.06
C ALA A 172 -8.07 -11.21 -2.20
N LEU A 173 -6.98 -11.98 -2.31
CA LEU A 173 -6.74 -13.15 -1.45
C LEU A 173 -5.85 -12.69 -0.29
N GLU A 174 -6.27 -12.99 0.92
CA GLU A 174 -5.51 -12.69 2.14
C GLU A 174 -4.32 -13.64 2.32
N ASP A 175 -4.50 -14.90 1.88
CA ASP A 175 -3.50 -15.95 1.95
C ASP A 175 -2.86 -16.22 0.59
N SER A 176 -1.72 -16.93 0.62
CA SER A 176 -1.08 -17.41 -0.60
C SER A 176 -2.01 -18.38 -1.36
N TYR A 177 -1.87 -18.45 -2.69
CA TYR A 177 -2.71 -19.26 -3.58
C TYR A 177 -2.90 -20.71 -3.10
N PHE A 178 -1.86 -21.35 -2.57
CA PHE A 178 -1.91 -22.75 -2.10
C PHE A 178 -2.51 -22.91 -0.72
N GLN A 179 -2.57 -21.86 0.09
CA GLN A 179 -3.11 -21.89 1.44
C GLN A 179 -4.60 -21.49 1.45
N THR A 180 -5.04 -20.72 0.46
CA THR A 180 -6.43 -20.28 0.35
C THR A 180 -7.38 -21.48 0.14
N PRO A 181 -8.42 -21.66 0.98
CA PRO A 181 -9.41 -22.71 0.82
C PRO A 181 -10.13 -22.61 -0.54
N LEU A 182 -10.42 -23.75 -1.17
CA LEU A 182 -11.05 -23.80 -2.49
C LEU A 182 -12.39 -23.03 -2.53
N LEU A 183 -13.18 -23.12 -1.45
CA LEU A 183 -14.47 -22.44 -1.37
C LEU A 183 -14.31 -20.92 -1.37
N THR A 184 -13.36 -20.40 -0.61
CA THR A 184 -13.02 -18.95 -0.58
C THR A 184 -12.57 -18.48 -1.95
N MET A 185 -11.71 -19.25 -2.61
CA MET A 185 -11.26 -18.93 -3.97
C MET A 185 -12.43 -18.91 -4.98
N LEU A 186 -13.38 -19.84 -4.87
CA LEU A 186 -14.58 -19.83 -5.72
C LEU A 186 -15.45 -18.60 -5.45
N GLN A 187 -15.67 -18.24 -4.20
CA GLN A 187 -16.48 -17.06 -3.83
C GLN A 187 -15.86 -15.75 -4.33
N LYS A 188 -14.55 -15.56 -4.15
CA LYS A 188 -13.81 -14.37 -4.59
C LYS A 188 -13.85 -14.18 -6.13
N ARG A 189 -14.05 -15.25 -6.91
CA ARG A 189 -14.11 -15.24 -8.38
C ARG A 189 -15.53 -15.25 -8.95
N ALA A 190 -16.47 -15.92 -8.28
CA ALA A 190 -17.80 -16.18 -8.81
C ALA A 190 -18.62 -14.91 -9.04
N GLY A 191 -18.50 -13.91 -8.18
CA GLY A 191 -19.26 -12.66 -8.26
C GLY A 191 -19.07 -11.94 -9.60
N TRP A 192 -17.82 -11.71 -9.97
CA TRP A 192 -17.49 -11.05 -11.24
C TRP A 192 -17.85 -11.89 -12.46
N LEU A 193 -17.59 -13.20 -12.41
CA LEU A 193 -17.98 -14.11 -13.49
C LEU A 193 -19.48 -14.15 -13.70
N ALA A 194 -20.30 -14.07 -12.64
CA ALA A 194 -21.75 -13.99 -12.75
C ALA A 194 -22.20 -12.69 -13.45
N VAL A 195 -21.58 -11.54 -13.13
CA VAL A 195 -21.86 -10.26 -13.83
C VAL A 195 -21.52 -10.38 -15.32
N LEU A 196 -20.35 -10.93 -15.65
CA LEU A 196 -19.95 -11.14 -17.05
C LEU A 196 -20.89 -12.11 -17.78
N PHE A 197 -21.36 -13.16 -17.09
CA PHE A 197 -22.34 -14.12 -17.67
C PHE A 197 -23.66 -13.44 -18.02
N VAL A 198 -24.20 -12.60 -17.11
CA VAL A 198 -25.42 -11.82 -17.37
C VAL A 198 -25.21 -10.87 -18.56
N GLY A 199 -24.07 -10.18 -18.61
CA GLY A 199 -23.70 -9.35 -19.78
C GLY A 199 -23.63 -10.13 -21.09
N GLY A 200 -23.08 -11.36 -21.06
CA GLY A 200 -23.08 -12.27 -22.18
C GLY A 200 -24.49 -12.68 -22.63
N PHE A 201 -25.38 -12.93 -21.67
CA PHE A 201 -26.79 -13.26 -21.94
C PHE A 201 -27.53 -12.10 -22.63
N LEU A 202 -27.28 -10.87 -22.17
CA LEU A 202 -27.83 -9.66 -22.83
C LEU A 202 -27.34 -9.52 -24.26
N SER A 203 -26.05 -9.83 -24.51
CA SER A 203 -25.46 -9.83 -25.84
C SER A 203 -26.11 -10.88 -26.73
N CYS A 204 -26.36 -12.10 -26.25
CA CYS A 204 -27.11 -13.13 -26.96
C CYS A 204 -28.55 -12.68 -27.32
N ALA A 205 -29.25 -12.06 -26.37
CA ALA A 205 -30.60 -11.54 -26.61
C ALA A 205 -30.60 -10.44 -27.67
N ALA A 206 -29.62 -9.54 -27.68
CA ALA A 206 -29.44 -8.52 -28.71
C ALA A 206 -29.21 -9.15 -30.08
N ILE A 207 -28.33 -10.15 -30.19
CA ILE A 207 -28.07 -10.88 -31.45
C ILE A 207 -29.34 -11.58 -31.95
N ALA A 208 -30.11 -12.22 -31.07
CA ALA A 208 -31.35 -12.89 -31.41
C ALA A 208 -32.40 -11.91 -31.96
N SER A 209 -32.44 -10.67 -31.49
CA SER A 209 -33.36 -9.66 -32.05
C SER A 209 -33.08 -9.26 -33.50
N TYR A 210 -31.87 -9.56 -34.02
CA TYR A 210 -31.44 -9.33 -35.39
C TYR A 210 -31.41 -10.62 -36.25
N GLU A 211 -32.09 -11.68 -35.81
CA GLU A 211 -32.10 -12.99 -36.53
C GLU A 211 -32.42 -12.88 -38.02
N GLY A 212 -33.39 -12.02 -38.38
CA GLY A 212 -33.75 -11.80 -39.80
C GLY A 212 -32.62 -11.22 -40.66
N ALA A 213 -31.77 -10.35 -40.05
CA ALA A 213 -30.61 -9.82 -40.76
C ALA A 213 -29.51 -10.89 -40.89
N PHE A 214 -29.26 -11.67 -39.84
CA PHE A 214 -28.27 -12.75 -39.85
C PHE A 214 -28.70 -13.90 -40.77
N SER A 215 -29.98 -14.23 -40.92
CA SER A 215 -30.49 -15.19 -41.89
C SER A 215 -30.23 -14.75 -43.32
N LYS A 216 -30.32 -13.46 -43.59
CA LYS A 216 -30.04 -12.89 -44.92
C LYS A 216 -28.55 -12.80 -45.23
N TRP A 217 -27.72 -12.57 -44.20
CA TRP A 217 -26.29 -12.35 -44.30
C TRP A 217 -25.53 -13.33 -43.38
N ALA A 218 -25.77 -14.64 -43.58
CA ALA A 218 -25.25 -15.69 -42.69
C ALA A 218 -23.72 -15.65 -42.48
N PHE A 219 -22.96 -15.12 -43.43
CA PHE A 219 -21.52 -14.95 -43.31
C PHE A 219 -21.10 -14.00 -42.18
N LEU A 220 -21.96 -13.04 -41.76
CA LEU A 220 -21.66 -12.11 -40.67
C LEU A 220 -21.45 -12.84 -39.34
N ILE A 221 -22.11 -13.99 -39.13
CA ILE A 221 -21.95 -14.81 -37.92
C ILE A 221 -20.50 -15.26 -37.73
N LEU A 222 -19.78 -15.49 -38.83
CA LEU A 222 -18.37 -15.92 -38.81
C LEU A 222 -17.44 -14.83 -38.25
N PHE A 223 -17.85 -13.55 -38.33
CA PHE A 223 -17.04 -12.43 -37.83
C PHE A 223 -17.31 -12.08 -36.37
N LEU A 224 -18.43 -12.55 -35.79
CA LEU A 224 -18.75 -12.25 -34.38
C LEU A 224 -17.64 -12.65 -33.41
N PRO A 225 -17.02 -13.84 -33.49
CA PRO A 225 -15.89 -14.21 -32.63
C PRO A 225 -14.68 -13.29 -32.81
N ILE A 226 -14.39 -12.87 -34.06
CA ILE A 226 -13.25 -11.99 -34.35
C ILE A 226 -13.48 -10.61 -33.75
N VAL A 227 -14.67 -10.02 -33.92
CA VAL A 227 -15.04 -8.72 -33.38
C VAL A 227 -15.02 -8.76 -31.85
N GLY A 228 -15.63 -9.82 -31.26
CA GLY A 228 -15.64 -9.99 -29.80
C GLY A 228 -14.24 -10.15 -29.20
N SER A 229 -13.40 -10.98 -29.83
CA SER A 229 -12.01 -11.18 -29.42
C SER A 229 -11.17 -9.89 -29.52
N SER A 230 -11.30 -9.18 -30.67
CA SER A 230 -10.56 -7.93 -30.88
C SER A 230 -10.97 -6.86 -29.87
N GLY A 231 -12.29 -6.72 -29.61
CA GLY A 231 -12.80 -5.78 -28.60
C GLY A 231 -12.35 -6.14 -27.18
N GLY A 232 -12.40 -7.42 -26.82
CA GLY A 232 -11.93 -7.92 -25.53
C GLY A 232 -10.44 -7.69 -25.32
N ASN A 233 -9.60 -7.98 -26.31
CA ASN A 233 -8.17 -7.75 -26.22
C ASN A 233 -7.83 -6.26 -26.11
N SER A 234 -8.48 -5.41 -26.92
CA SER A 234 -8.31 -3.94 -26.82
C SER A 234 -8.75 -3.41 -25.44
N GLY A 235 -9.88 -3.91 -24.92
CA GLY A 235 -10.35 -3.56 -23.59
C GLY A 235 -9.36 -3.97 -22.48
N THR A 236 -8.79 -5.17 -22.56
CA THR A 236 -7.77 -5.63 -21.61
C THR A 236 -6.50 -4.77 -21.68
N GLN A 237 -6.06 -4.38 -22.88
CA GLN A 237 -4.91 -3.48 -23.04
C GLN A 237 -5.18 -2.10 -22.43
N ALA A 238 -6.35 -1.53 -22.69
CA ALA A 238 -6.77 -0.25 -22.11
C ALA A 238 -6.84 -0.33 -20.57
N ALA A 239 -7.49 -1.36 -20.02
CA ALA A 239 -7.59 -1.58 -18.60
C ALA A 239 -6.22 -1.70 -17.91
N SER A 240 -5.30 -2.47 -18.51
CA SER A 240 -3.93 -2.61 -17.99
C SER A 240 -3.18 -1.28 -17.91
N LEU A 241 -3.31 -0.42 -18.93
CA LEU A 241 -2.68 0.89 -18.93
C LEU A 241 -3.30 1.85 -17.88
N ILE A 242 -4.63 1.80 -17.74
CA ILE A 242 -5.37 2.64 -16.80
C ILE A 242 -5.05 2.24 -15.36
N ILE A 243 -5.09 0.94 -15.04
CA ILE A 243 -4.78 0.44 -13.70
C ILE A 243 -3.34 0.82 -13.31
N ARG A 244 -2.39 0.60 -14.21
CA ARG A 244 -1.02 1.05 -13.96
C ARG A 244 -0.94 2.57 -13.72
N GLY A 245 -1.62 3.36 -14.53
CA GLY A 245 -1.63 4.82 -14.39
C GLY A 245 -2.24 5.28 -13.06
N LEU A 246 -3.25 4.57 -12.55
CA LEU A 246 -3.85 4.80 -11.23
C LEU A 246 -2.89 4.37 -10.11
N ALA A 247 -2.29 3.19 -10.19
CA ALA A 247 -1.38 2.63 -9.20
C ALA A 247 -0.13 3.51 -8.98
N ILE A 248 0.39 4.15 -10.04
CA ILE A 248 1.53 5.08 -9.94
C ILE A 248 1.10 6.54 -9.79
N LYS A 249 -0.21 6.80 -9.61
CA LYS A 249 -0.83 8.14 -9.48
C LYS A 249 -0.52 9.11 -10.63
N GLU A 250 -0.25 8.59 -11.82
CA GLU A 250 -0.18 9.36 -13.07
C GLU A 250 -1.57 9.84 -13.51
N MET A 251 -2.62 9.13 -13.07
CA MET A 251 -4.03 9.42 -13.34
C MET A 251 -4.82 9.44 -12.02
N GLU A 252 -5.84 10.29 -11.96
CA GLU A 252 -6.78 10.36 -10.85
C GLU A 252 -8.22 10.06 -11.32
N GLN A 253 -9.12 9.74 -10.39
CA GLN A 253 -10.54 9.49 -10.72
C GLN A 253 -11.21 10.66 -11.47
N LYS A 254 -10.75 11.89 -11.27
CA LYS A 254 -11.23 13.07 -12.00
C LYS A 254 -10.90 13.04 -13.50
N ASP A 255 -9.91 12.26 -13.94
CA ASP A 255 -9.45 12.18 -15.32
C ASP A 255 -10.30 11.22 -16.17
N VAL A 256 -11.34 10.60 -15.62
CA VAL A 256 -12.16 9.55 -16.25
C VAL A 256 -12.66 9.96 -17.65
N TRP A 257 -13.13 11.18 -17.82
CA TRP A 257 -13.64 11.66 -19.13
C TRP A 257 -12.52 11.86 -20.14
N ARG A 258 -11.36 12.26 -19.71
CA ARG A 258 -10.17 12.41 -20.56
C ARG A 258 -9.67 11.05 -21.03
N VAL A 259 -9.64 10.07 -20.12
CA VAL A 259 -9.28 8.68 -20.44
C VAL A 259 -10.28 8.09 -21.42
N LEU A 260 -11.59 8.20 -21.13
CA LEU A 260 -12.65 7.66 -21.99
C LEU A 260 -12.58 8.23 -23.41
N SER A 261 -12.40 9.55 -23.55
CA SER A 261 -12.29 10.18 -24.88
C SER A 261 -11.06 9.68 -25.65
N ARG A 262 -9.94 9.48 -24.95
CA ARG A 262 -8.70 8.97 -25.55
C ARG A 262 -8.84 7.52 -26.00
N GLU A 263 -9.45 6.67 -25.16
CA GLU A 263 -9.69 5.26 -25.49
C GLU A 263 -10.67 5.09 -26.65
N LEU A 264 -11.72 5.92 -26.72
CA LEU A 264 -12.64 5.90 -27.86
C LEU A 264 -11.92 6.24 -29.17
N VAL A 265 -11.09 7.26 -29.20
CA VAL A 265 -10.30 7.63 -30.38
C VAL A 265 -9.34 6.52 -30.76
N THR A 266 -8.61 5.98 -29.78
CA THR A 266 -7.68 4.86 -30.00
C THR A 266 -8.40 3.63 -30.54
N GLY A 267 -9.56 3.29 -29.98
CA GLY A 267 -10.39 2.16 -30.41
C GLY A 267 -10.87 2.30 -31.87
N VAL A 268 -11.26 3.51 -32.29
CA VAL A 268 -11.62 3.78 -33.70
C VAL A 268 -10.45 3.53 -34.64
N PHE A 269 -9.25 4.05 -34.30
CA PHE A 269 -8.06 3.85 -35.12
C PHE A 269 -7.64 2.37 -35.18
N LEU A 270 -7.66 1.66 -34.04
CA LEU A 270 -7.38 0.23 -33.99
C LEU A 270 -8.40 -0.56 -34.84
N GLY A 271 -9.68 -0.22 -34.75
CA GLY A 271 -10.72 -0.84 -35.54
C GLY A 271 -10.51 -0.62 -37.04
N LEU A 272 -10.08 0.57 -37.48
CA LEU A 272 -9.73 0.85 -38.87
C LEU A 272 -8.52 0.02 -39.33
N ILE A 273 -7.49 -0.10 -38.53
CA ILE A 273 -6.29 -0.91 -38.83
C ILE A 273 -6.65 -2.39 -39.01
N LEU A 274 -7.54 -2.91 -38.15
CA LEU A 274 -7.97 -4.32 -38.22
C LEU A 274 -8.97 -4.61 -39.37
N ALA A 275 -9.59 -3.57 -39.93
CA ALA A 275 -10.52 -3.69 -41.03
C ALA A 275 -9.83 -3.76 -42.42
N PHE A 276 -8.57 -3.38 -42.52
CA PHE A 276 -7.72 -3.46 -43.73
C PHE A 276 -6.75 -4.61 -43.65
#